data_a65bd96e06235433beb2675f05b25492
#
_entry.id   a65bd96e06235433beb2675f05b25492
#
_cell.length_a   1.000
_cell.length_b   1.000
_cell.length_c   1.000
_cell.angle_alpha   90.00
_cell.angle_beta   90.00
_cell.angle_gamma   90.00
#
_symmetry.space_group_name_H-M   'P 1'
#
loop_
_entity.id
_entity.type
_entity.pdbx_description
1 polymer ?
#
loop_
_entity_poly.entity_id
_entity_poly.type
_entity_poly.pdbx_seq_one_letter_code
_entity_poly.pdbx_strand_id
1 'polypeptide(L)'
;HRLWKDGNNDYLIMPGSLPLYDGNTRNEAIYYLPPGWDPVVERDIDGDRAETTEIESRDTRFGSVQACRRVARTVFLGSAPGTPNRMMQGIEQERVLLGSVQPGQQTSVYRDALHRLSDRLYYLNSAGDRYWFDIRPNLRREMEERKKRFDEKDDILPAIAEGVKKAITKGIFDGIHIFTKSGDIPDDSALRLIVLPPYAHYGKRDVQMATVCAAEYLKHRGDQPRHRQNRLIFLAADADNVRILTDHVRSMLAWESIVSDYKDKRIVLDNLMGDNAANSLETARRTVARTIRETYRWLLVPVQEFEGGRVSPEVAWEDYSINPGAERPVEEIERVLKENEALITEWAPIHLSSLLK
;
A
#
# COMPACT_ATOMS: atom_id res chain seq x y z
N HIS A 1 -42.34 -2.80 -20.93
CA HIS A 1 -42.61 -1.98 -22.13
C HIS A 1 -41.29 -1.44 -22.72
N ARG A 2 -40.37 -0.84 -21.90
CA ARG A 2 -39.06 -0.32 -22.36
C ARG A 2 -38.22 -1.38 -23.03
N LEU A 3 -38.01 -2.54 -22.40
CA LEU A 3 -37.24 -3.66 -22.93
C LEU A 3 -37.77 -4.13 -24.29
N TRP A 4 -39.07 -4.20 -24.42
CA TRP A 4 -39.70 -4.55 -25.71
C TRP A 4 -39.45 -3.52 -26.81
N LYS A 5 -39.56 -2.21 -26.46
CA LYS A 5 -39.23 -1.12 -27.40
C LYS A 5 -37.79 -1.11 -27.87
N ASP A 6 -36.86 -1.50 -26.99
CA ASP A 6 -35.45 -1.54 -27.30
C ASP A 6 -35.04 -2.81 -28.06
N GLY A 7 -35.99 -3.67 -28.45
CA GLY A 7 -35.74 -4.89 -29.21
C GLY A 7 -34.98 -5.96 -28.40
N ASN A 8 -35.19 -6.01 -27.07
CA ASN A 8 -34.55 -6.98 -26.21
C ASN A 8 -34.97 -8.40 -26.60
N ASN A 9 -33.99 -9.28 -26.85
CA ASN A 9 -34.17 -10.67 -27.25
C ASN A 9 -34.11 -11.66 -26.08
N ASP A 10 -34.26 -11.20 -24.84
CA ASP A 10 -34.29 -12.06 -23.68
C ASP A 10 -35.49 -13.03 -23.73
N TYR A 11 -35.25 -14.29 -23.42
CA TYR A 11 -36.33 -15.31 -23.31
C TYR A 11 -37.22 -15.08 -22.11
N LEU A 12 -36.67 -14.52 -21.03
CA LEU A 12 -37.39 -14.24 -19.80
C LEU A 12 -37.07 -12.82 -19.30
N ILE A 13 -38.07 -12.14 -18.77
CA ILE A 13 -37.88 -10.90 -18.03
C ILE A 13 -37.48 -11.27 -16.60
N MET A 14 -36.23 -11.04 -16.30
CA MET A 14 -35.58 -11.38 -15.03
C MET A 14 -35.22 -10.11 -14.25
N PRO A 15 -34.90 -10.19 -12.94
CA PRO A 15 -34.37 -9.06 -12.19
C PRO A 15 -33.20 -8.38 -12.90
N GLY A 16 -32.26 -9.15 -13.46
CA GLY A 16 -31.15 -8.64 -14.24
C GLY A 16 -31.51 -7.94 -15.54
N SER A 17 -32.77 -8.04 -16.00
CA SER A 17 -33.26 -7.37 -17.20
C SER A 17 -33.79 -5.96 -16.91
N LEU A 18 -33.86 -5.50 -15.63
CA LEU A 18 -34.37 -4.16 -15.27
C LEU A 18 -33.54 -3.07 -15.96
N PRO A 19 -34.14 -2.21 -16.81
CA PRO A 19 -33.38 -1.23 -17.60
C PRO A 19 -33.11 0.06 -16.80
N LEU A 20 -32.17 0.01 -15.84
CA LEU A 20 -31.80 1.17 -15.01
C LEU A 20 -31.06 2.27 -15.79
N TYR A 21 -30.59 1.98 -17.01
CA TYR A 21 -30.10 3.00 -17.95
C TYR A 21 -31.17 3.96 -18.44
N ASP A 22 -32.44 3.53 -18.42
CA ASP A 22 -33.58 4.42 -18.75
C ASP A 22 -33.92 5.30 -17.56
N GLY A 23 -33.81 6.62 -17.72
CA GLY A 23 -34.01 7.58 -16.65
C GLY A 23 -35.39 7.47 -15.95
N ASN A 24 -36.47 7.19 -16.70
CA ASN A 24 -37.77 7.00 -16.08
C ASN A 24 -37.80 5.74 -15.19
N THR A 25 -37.32 4.63 -15.71
CA THR A 25 -37.24 3.37 -14.94
C THR A 25 -36.35 3.52 -13.70
N ARG A 26 -35.24 4.23 -13.85
CA ARG A 26 -34.32 4.51 -12.74
C ARG A 26 -35.00 5.38 -11.69
N ASN A 27 -35.62 6.49 -12.08
CA ASN A 27 -36.30 7.38 -11.16
C ASN A 27 -37.41 6.68 -10.38
N GLU A 28 -38.21 5.85 -11.04
CA GLU A 28 -39.25 5.04 -10.38
C GLU A 28 -38.62 3.99 -9.42
N ALA A 29 -37.50 3.34 -9.80
CA ALA A 29 -36.87 2.37 -8.98
C ALA A 29 -36.26 2.95 -7.69
N ILE A 30 -35.70 4.18 -7.76
CA ILE A 30 -35.08 4.85 -6.62
C ILE A 30 -36.04 5.77 -5.83
N TYR A 31 -37.21 6.08 -6.36
CA TYR A 31 -38.17 6.99 -5.71
C TYR A 31 -38.53 6.60 -4.28
N TYR A 32 -38.64 5.31 -4.02
CA TYR A 32 -39.02 4.77 -2.71
C TYR A 32 -37.78 4.47 -1.82
N LEU A 33 -36.57 4.76 -2.31
CA LEU A 33 -35.33 4.54 -1.58
C LEU A 33 -34.89 5.80 -0.83
N PRO A 34 -34.09 5.66 0.25
CA PRO A 34 -33.44 6.82 0.87
C PRO A 34 -32.60 7.60 -0.15
N PRO A 35 -32.35 8.90 0.06
CA PRO A 35 -31.47 9.69 -0.82
C PRO A 35 -30.07 9.08 -0.94
N GLY A 36 -29.44 9.20 -2.12
CA GLY A 36 -28.07 8.76 -2.34
C GLY A 36 -27.90 7.53 -3.25
N TRP A 37 -29.00 6.93 -3.75
CA TRP A 37 -28.93 5.78 -4.63
C TRP A 37 -28.63 6.11 -6.11
N ASP A 38 -28.93 7.33 -6.56
CA ASP A 38 -28.66 7.71 -7.95
C ASP A 38 -27.15 7.62 -8.31
N PRO A 39 -26.21 8.12 -7.49
CA PRO A 39 -24.79 7.91 -7.71
C PRO A 39 -24.36 6.43 -7.73
N VAL A 40 -25.01 5.56 -6.95
CA VAL A 40 -24.75 4.12 -6.94
C VAL A 40 -25.09 3.49 -8.28
N VAL A 41 -26.29 3.81 -8.80
CA VAL A 41 -26.77 3.29 -10.09
C VAL A 41 -25.92 3.84 -11.24
N GLU A 42 -25.64 5.13 -11.23
CA GLU A 42 -24.90 5.82 -12.30
C GLU A 42 -23.45 5.33 -12.40
N ARG A 43 -22.80 5.14 -11.27
CA ARG A 43 -21.38 4.80 -11.24
C ARG A 43 -21.12 3.30 -11.39
N ASP A 44 -21.89 2.47 -10.69
CA ASP A 44 -21.56 1.04 -10.52
C ASP A 44 -22.45 0.11 -11.34
N ILE A 45 -23.72 0.48 -11.61
CA ILE A 45 -24.69 -0.50 -12.08
C ILE A 45 -25.02 -0.34 -13.57
N ASP A 46 -25.49 0.84 -13.99
CA ASP A 46 -26.14 0.99 -15.31
C ASP A 46 -26.09 2.41 -15.89
N GLY A 47 -25.18 3.25 -15.44
CA GLY A 47 -24.93 4.57 -16.06
C GLY A 47 -24.16 4.46 -17.37
N ASP A 48 -24.11 5.55 -18.12
CA ASP A 48 -23.41 5.62 -19.42
C ASP A 48 -21.91 5.27 -19.29
N ARG A 49 -21.30 5.58 -18.14
CA ARG A 49 -19.89 5.29 -17.80
C ARG A 49 -19.78 4.40 -16.57
N ALA A 50 -20.80 3.57 -16.33
CA ALA A 50 -20.77 2.66 -15.20
C ALA A 50 -19.61 1.65 -15.32
N GLU A 51 -19.02 1.29 -14.20
CA GLU A 51 -17.92 0.32 -14.12
C GLU A 51 -18.32 -1.04 -14.74
N THR A 52 -19.59 -1.45 -14.60
CA THR A 52 -20.14 -2.63 -15.27
C THR A 52 -20.01 -2.55 -16.78
N THR A 53 -20.38 -1.40 -17.37
CA THR A 53 -20.29 -1.13 -18.81
C THR A 53 -18.82 -1.15 -19.27
N GLU A 54 -17.93 -0.60 -18.47
CA GLU A 54 -16.51 -0.56 -18.78
C GLU A 54 -15.87 -1.96 -18.74
N ILE A 55 -16.25 -2.81 -17.78
CA ILE A 55 -15.79 -4.20 -17.70
C ILE A 55 -16.29 -4.98 -18.92
N GLU A 56 -17.55 -4.84 -19.29
CA GLU A 56 -18.14 -5.52 -20.44
C GLU A 56 -17.54 -5.07 -21.79
N SER A 57 -17.14 -3.81 -21.91
CA SER A 57 -16.47 -3.30 -23.11
C SER A 57 -15.07 -3.87 -23.32
N ARG A 58 -14.40 -4.23 -22.22
CA ARG A 58 -13.03 -4.79 -22.24
C ARG A 58 -13.01 -6.32 -22.37
N ASP A 59 -14.08 -7.00 -22.00
CA ASP A 59 -14.18 -8.47 -22.05
C ASP A 59 -15.48 -8.88 -22.75
N THR A 60 -15.32 -9.31 -24.00
CA THR A 60 -16.45 -9.74 -24.86
C THR A 60 -17.23 -10.92 -24.28
N ARG A 61 -16.63 -11.76 -23.44
CA ARG A 61 -17.29 -12.87 -22.76
C ARG A 61 -18.40 -12.36 -21.82
N PHE A 62 -18.16 -11.24 -21.15
CA PHE A 62 -19.17 -10.58 -20.32
C PHE A 62 -20.11 -9.72 -21.17
N GLY A 63 -19.55 -8.97 -22.12
CA GLY A 63 -20.31 -8.01 -22.94
C GLY A 63 -21.36 -8.65 -23.82
N SER A 64 -21.08 -9.81 -24.42
CA SER A 64 -22.02 -10.51 -25.33
C SER A 64 -23.36 -10.89 -24.69
N VAL A 65 -23.36 -11.12 -23.38
CA VAL A 65 -24.54 -11.49 -22.58
C VAL A 65 -24.91 -10.44 -21.53
N GLN A 66 -24.22 -9.30 -21.49
CA GLN A 66 -24.38 -8.24 -20.49
C GLN A 66 -24.29 -8.77 -19.04
N ALA A 67 -23.37 -9.69 -18.80
CA ALA A 67 -23.29 -10.42 -17.54
C ALA A 67 -23.10 -9.51 -16.33
N CYS A 68 -22.22 -8.49 -16.42
CA CYS A 68 -21.92 -7.58 -15.32
C CYS A 68 -23.14 -6.71 -14.96
N ARG A 69 -23.77 -6.10 -15.95
CA ARG A 69 -24.98 -5.28 -15.73
C ARG A 69 -26.13 -6.12 -15.18
N ARG A 70 -26.35 -7.33 -15.71
CA ARG A 70 -27.42 -8.23 -15.24
C ARG A 70 -27.20 -8.65 -13.78
N VAL A 71 -25.96 -9.01 -13.42
CA VAL A 71 -25.59 -9.34 -12.06
C VAL A 71 -25.78 -8.13 -11.13
N ALA A 72 -25.27 -6.97 -11.51
CA ALA A 72 -25.37 -5.75 -10.71
C ALA A 72 -26.84 -5.33 -10.48
N ARG A 73 -27.68 -5.34 -11.51
CA ARG A 73 -29.12 -5.07 -11.41
C ARG A 73 -29.83 -6.05 -10.48
N THR A 74 -29.47 -7.34 -10.57
CA THR A 74 -30.04 -8.39 -9.68
C THR A 74 -29.66 -8.15 -8.23
N VAL A 75 -28.38 -7.85 -7.97
CA VAL A 75 -27.89 -7.51 -6.62
C VAL A 75 -28.59 -6.25 -6.11
N PHE A 76 -28.73 -5.21 -6.95
CA PHE A 76 -29.43 -3.97 -6.57
C PHE A 76 -30.85 -4.24 -6.10
N LEU A 77 -31.63 -5.00 -6.87
CA LEU A 77 -33.00 -5.36 -6.47
C LEU A 77 -33.02 -6.25 -5.22
N GLY A 78 -32.07 -7.17 -5.10
CA GLY A 78 -31.94 -8.02 -3.92
C GLY A 78 -31.42 -7.29 -2.67
N SER A 79 -30.73 -6.16 -2.88
CA SER A 79 -30.30 -5.27 -1.81
C SER A 79 -31.41 -4.37 -1.32
N ALA A 80 -32.53 -4.34 -2.06
CA ALA A 80 -33.66 -3.43 -1.82
C ALA A 80 -33.77 -3.13 -0.34
N PRO A 81 -33.74 -1.85 0.06
CA PRO A 81 -33.28 -1.42 1.35
C PRO A 81 -34.02 -2.15 2.45
N GLY A 82 -33.32 -3.02 3.06
CA GLY A 82 -33.81 -3.63 4.29
C GLY A 82 -34.00 -2.51 5.29
N THR A 83 -35.09 -2.58 6.05
CA THR A 83 -35.20 -1.80 7.26
C THR A 83 -33.90 -1.92 8.09
N PRO A 84 -33.47 -0.84 8.78
CA PRO A 84 -32.19 -0.78 9.52
C PRO A 84 -31.92 -1.94 10.50
N ASN A 85 -32.95 -2.72 10.86
CA ASN A 85 -32.91 -3.81 11.83
C ASN A 85 -32.87 -5.23 11.23
N ARG A 86 -32.55 -5.42 9.95
CA ARG A 86 -32.42 -6.78 9.42
C ARG A 86 -31.10 -7.44 9.84
N MET A 87 -31.22 -8.61 10.48
CA MET A 87 -30.09 -9.47 10.85
C MET A 87 -29.31 -10.02 9.63
N MET A 88 -29.87 -9.95 8.42
CA MET A 88 -29.23 -10.42 7.18
C MET A 88 -29.37 -9.35 6.08
N GLN A 89 -28.26 -8.81 5.64
CA GLN A 89 -28.18 -7.91 4.48
C GLN A 89 -27.88 -8.70 3.20
N GLY A 90 -28.40 -8.21 2.07
CA GLY A 90 -28.02 -8.67 0.75
C GLY A 90 -28.67 -9.95 0.28
N ILE A 91 -28.30 -10.38 -0.91
CA ILE A 91 -28.80 -11.54 -1.64
C ILE A 91 -27.68 -12.57 -1.80
N GLU A 92 -28.00 -13.84 -1.68
CA GLU A 92 -27.09 -14.97 -1.84
C GLU A 92 -26.65 -15.14 -3.30
N GLN A 93 -25.40 -15.60 -3.50
CA GLN A 93 -24.82 -15.81 -4.82
C GLN A 93 -25.74 -16.61 -5.76
N GLU A 94 -26.31 -17.70 -5.27
CA GLU A 94 -27.17 -18.57 -6.10
C GLU A 94 -28.45 -17.86 -6.56
N ARG A 95 -28.98 -16.97 -5.73
CA ARG A 95 -30.13 -16.11 -6.11
C ARG A 95 -29.74 -15.02 -7.08
N VAL A 96 -28.51 -14.49 -6.98
CA VAL A 96 -27.98 -13.55 -7.98
C VAL A 96 -27.90 -14.25 -9.34
N LEU A 97 -27.38 -15.47 -9.38
CA LEU A 97 -27.29 -16.27 -10.61
C LEU A 97 -28.69 -16.55 -11.18
N LEU A 98 -29.62 -16.98 -10.32
CA LEU A 98 -31.04 -17.24 -10.73
C LEU A 98 -31.69 -16.00 -11.34
N GLY A 99 -31.42 -14.81 -10.82
CA GLY A 99 -32.00 -13.54 -11.32
C GLY A 99 -31.28 -12.95 -12.55
N SER A 100 -30.13 -13.51 -12.93
CA SER A 100 -29.27 -12.93 -13.99
C SER A 100 -29.16 -13.78 -15.23
N VAL A 101 -29.10 -15.13 -15.09
CA VAL A 101 -28.79 -16.07 -16.17
C VAL A 101 -30.05 -16.34 -17.03
N GLN A 102 -29.91 -16.16 -18.34
CA GLN A 102 -30.96 -16.52 -19.29
C GLN A 102 -30.90 -18.01 -19.69
N PRO A 103 -32.02 -18.63 -20.11
CA PRO A 103 -32.03 -20.00 -20.64
C PRO A 103 -30.99 -20.18 -21.73
N GLY A 104 -30.20 -21.25 -21.64
CA GLY A 104 -29.14 -21.58 -22.59
C GLY A 104 -27.79 -20.86 -22.37
N GLN A 105 -27.68 -19.97 -21.41
CA GLN A 105 -26.43 -19.30 -21.08
C GLN A 105 -25.64 -20.04 -19.98
N GLN A 106 -24.32 -19.84 -19.96
CA GLN A 106 -23.44 -20.52 -19.01
C GLN A 106 -23.39 -19.76 -17.67
N THR A 107 -23.75 -20.44 -16.59
CA THR A 107 -23.75 -19.88 -15.22
C THR A 107 -22.37 -19.44 -14.76
N SER A 108 -21.29 -20.10 -15.23
CA SER A 108 -19.92 -19.75 -14.88
C SER A 108 -19.54 -18.32 -15.28
N VAL A 109 -20.03 -17.82 -16.43
CA VAL A 109 -19.79 -16.45 -16.89
C VAL A 109 -20.33 -15.43 -15.89
N TYR A 110 -21.51 -15.69 -15.35
CA TYR A 110 -22.15 -14.79 -14.37
C TYR A 110 -21.51 -14.89 -12.98
N ARG A 111 -21.02 -16.07 -12.60
CA ARG A 111 -20.24 -16.24 -11.36
C ARG A 111 -18.92 -15.47 -11.43
N ASP A 112 -18.21 -15.60 -12.55
CA ASP A 112 -16.98 -14.83 -12.80
C ASP A 112 -17.25 -13.32 -12.83
N ALA A 113 -18.37 -12.90 -13.46
CA ALA A 113 -18.80 -11.51 -13.45
C ALA A 113 -19.04 -11.01 -12.01
N LEU A 114 -19.75 -11.75 -11.16
CA LEU A 114 -20.00 -11.39 -9.78
C LEU A 114 -18.69 -11.22 -8.97
N HIS A 115 -17.74 -12.15 -9.13
CA HIS A 115 -16.42 -12.02 -8.51
C HIS A 115 -15.68 -10.76 -9.01
N ARG A 116 -15.69 -10.52 -10.32
CA ARG A 116 -15.07 -9.34 -10.92
C ARG A 116 -15.69 -8.04 -10.40
N LEU A 117 -17.01 -8.02 -10.22
CA LEU A 117 -17.73 -6.87 -9.70
C LEU A 117 -17.42 -6.63 -8.22
N SER A 118 -17.31 -7.67 -7.39
CA SER A 118 -16.96 -7.51 -5.97
C SER A 118 -15.56 -6.91 -5.77
N ASP A 119 -14.64 -7.12 -6.73
CA ASP A 119 -13.31 -6.53 -6.72
C ASP A 119 -13.27 -5.10 -7.29
N ARG A 120 -14.25 -4.72 -8.12
CA ARG A 120 -14.20 -3.51 -8.94
C ARG A 120 -15.21 -2.44 -8.54
N LEU A 121 -16.40 -2.80 -8.12
CA LEU A 121 -17.46 -1.84 -7.82
C LEU A 121 -17.24 -1.10 -6.51
N TYR A 122 -17.61 0.17 -6.51
CA TYR A 122 -17.34 1.09 -5.41
C TYR A 122 -18.34 0.95 -4.26
N TYR A 123 -19.61 0.70 -4.59
CA TYR A 123 -20.70 0.58 -3.64
C TYR A 123 -21.16 -0.84 -3.36
N LEU A 124 -20.56 -1.84 -4.03
CA LEU A 124 -20.87 -3.24 -3.80
C LEU A 124 -20.13 -3.77 -2.56
N ASN A 125 -20.86 -4.33 -1.64
CA ASN A 125 -20.36 -4.97 -0.43
C ASN A 125 -20.64 -6.47 -0.47
N SER A 126 -19.84 -7.28 0.21
CA SER A 126 -20.03 -8.71 0.35
C SER A 126 -19.65 -9.20 1.74
N ALA A 127 -20.37 -10.23 2.23
CA ALA A 127 -20.02 -10.97 3.44
C ALA A 127 -20.42 -12.44 3.24
N GLY A 128 -19.42 -13.32 3.26
CA GLY A 128 -19.61 -14.73 2.90
C GLY A 128 -20.07 -14.85 1.45
N ASP A 129 -21.21 -15.49 1.26
CA ASP A 129 -21.85 -15.72 -0.05
C ASP A 129 -22.92 -14.66 -0.41
N ARG A 130 -23.06 -13.61 0.40
CA ARG A 130 -24.06 -12.56 0.24
C ARG A 130 -23.49 -11.28 -0.31
N TYR A 131 -24.26 -10.62 -1.18
CA TYR A 131 -23.87 -9.40 -1.89
C TYR A 131 -24.98 -8.35 -1.77
N TRP A 132 -24.60 -7.06 -1.56
CA TRP A 132 -25.53 -5.95 -1.50
C TRP A 132 -24.89 -4.64 -1.92
N PHE A 133 -25.67 -3.74 -2.47
CA PHE A 133 -25.29 -2.35 -2.63
C PHE A 133 -25.65 -1.54 -1.38
N ASP A 134 -24.84 -0.54 -1.08
CA ASP A 134 -25.10 0.49 -0.07
C ASP A 134 -24.80 1.85 -0.70
N ILE A 135 -25.42 2.90 -0.20
CA ILE A 135 -25.09 4.29 -0.57
C ILE A 135 -23.72 4.72 -0.05
N ARG A 136 -23.17 3.97 0.87
CA ARG A 136 -21.83 4.15 1.45
C ARG A 136 -20.80 3.37 0.67
N PRO A 137 -19.65 3.99 0.38
CA PRO A 137 -18.58 3.31 -0.34
C PRO A 137 -18.02 2.14 0.45
N ASN A 138 -17.58 1.11 -0.25
CA ASN A 138 -16.79 0.04 0.33
C ASN A 138 -15.44 0.60 0.80
N LEU A 139 -15.19 0.58 2.11
CA LEU A 139 -13.97 1.15 2.70
C LEU A 139 -12.68 0.57 2.14
N ARG A 140 -12.66 -0.72 1.83
CA ARG A 140 -11.49 -1.36 1.22
C ARG A 140 -11.23 -0.80 -0.18
N ARG A 141 -12.28 -0.59 -0.94
CA ARG A 141 -12.19 -0.01 -2.29
C ARG A 141 -11.75 1.46 -2.23
N GLU A 142 -12.33 2.22 -1.31
CA GLU A 142 -11.91 3.61 -1.06
C GLU A 142 -10.42 3.68 -0.71
N MET A 143 -9.94 2.78 0.14
CA MET A 143 -8.53 2.69 0.50
C MET A 143 -7.65 2.42 -0.72
N GLU A 144 -8.01 1.43 -1.56
CA GLU A 144 -7.24 1.11 -2.78
C GLU A 144 -7.20 2.27 -3.79
N GLU A 145 -8.29 3.04 -3.94
CA GLU A 145 -8.31 4.24 -4.77
C GLU A 145 -7.42 5.35 -4.19
N ARG A 146 -7.42 5.53 -2.86
CA ARG A 146 -6.57 6.53 -2.21
C ARG A 146 -5.10 6.19 -2.25
N LYS A 147 -4.73 4.92 -2.23
CA LYS A 147 -3.33 4.47 -2.42
C LYS A 147 -2.68 5.07 -3.67
N LYS A 148 -3.45 5.23 -4.74
CA LYS A 148 -2.96 5.76 -6.03
C LYS A 148 -2.61 7.25 -6.00
N ARG A 149 -3.05 7.99 -4.98
CA ARG A 149 -2.85 9.44 -4.86
C ARG A 149 -1.50 9.80 -4.26
N PHE A 150 -0.87 8.86 -3.54
CA PHE A 150 0.37 9.13 -2.81
C PHE A 150 1.59 8.99 -3.70
N ASP A 151 2.36 10.07 -3.75
CA ASP A 151 3.64 10.14 -4.45
C ASP A 151 4.75 9.47 -3.63
N GLU A 152 5.72 8.86 -4.34
CA GLU A 152 6.82 8.15 -3.69
C GLU A 152 7.76 9.08 -2.94
N LYS A 153 8.08 10.22 -3.53
CA LYS A 153 9.05 11.17 -3.01
C LYS A 153 8.46 12.10 -1.95
N ASP A 154 7.23 12.56 -2.20
CA ASP A 154 6.63 13.62 -1.38
C ASP A 154 5.82 13.07 -0.19
N ASP A 155 5.29 11.84 -0.30
CA ASP A 155 4.45 11.24 0.74
C ASP A 155 5.09 10.01 1.39
N ILE A 156 5.55 9.06 0.57
CA ILE A 156 5.98 7.74 1.07
C ILE A 156 7.35 7.82 1.73
N LEU A 157 8.32 8.45 1.08
CA LEU A 157 9.67 8.57 1.62
C LEU A 157 9.70 9.30 2.98
N PRO A 158 9.00 10.43 3.19
CA PRO A 158 8.87 11.05 4.50
C PRO A 158 8.18 10.15 5.55
N ALA A 159 7.15 9.41 5.16
CA ALA A 159 6.46 8.49 6.07
C ALA A 159 7.36 7.32 6.51
N ILE A 160 8.19 6.78 5.60
CA ILE A 160 9.20 5.78 5.93
C ILE A 160 10.24 6.39 6.89
N ALA A 161 10.74 7.59 6.60
CA ALA A 161 11.72 8.28 7.45
C ALA A 161 11.20 8.47 8.88
N GLU A 162 9.95 8.90 9.03
CA GLU A 162 9.32 9.08 10.34
C GLU A 162 9.12 7.73 11.07
N GLY A 163 8.78 6.67 10.34
CA GLY A 163 8.69 5.34 10.89
C GLY A 163 10.04 4.78 11.35
N VAL A 164 11.09 4.98 10.56
CA VAL A 164 12.47 4.62 10.92
C VAL A 164 12.95 5.39 12.14
N LYS A 165 12.65 6.70 12.23
CA LYS A 165 12.98 7.54 13.39
C LYS A 165 12.33 7.04 14.68
N LYS A 166 11.12 6.49 14.61
CA LYS A 166 10.44 5.88 15.76
C LYS A 166 11.04 4.53 16.15
N ALA A 167 11.54 3.77 15.17
CA ALA A 167 12.11 2.45 15.39
C ALA A 167 13.55 2.50 15.90
N ILE A 168 14.35 3.50 15.48
CA ILE A 168 15.78 3.61 15.77
C ILE A 168 16.02 4.76 16.75
N THR A 169 16.38 4.41 17.99
CA THR A 169 16.70 5.35 19.05
C THR A 169 18.22 5.53 19.18
N LYS A 170 18.68 6.52 19.92
CA LYS A 170 20.05 7.01 19.93
C LYS A 170 21.14 5.95 20.22
N GLY A 171 20.98 5.08 21.21
CA GLY A 171 21.97 4.05 21.57
C GLY A 171 23.39 4.58 21.72
N ILE A 172 24.38 3.86 21.17
CA ILE A 172 25.82 4.21 21.18
C ILE A 172 26.21 5.30 20.20
N PHE A 173 25.30 5.68 19.29
CA PHE A 173 25.61 6.67 18.27
C PHE A 173 25.40 8.09 18.80
N ASP A 174 26.35 8.99 18.54
CA ASP A 174 26.22 10.40 18.87
C ASP A 174 25.17 11.09 17.99
N GLY A 175 25.00 10.61 16.76
CA GLY A 175 24.01 11.07 15.81
C GLY A 175 23.46 9.97 14.92
N ILE A 176 22.15 10.04 14.63
CA ILE A 176 21.47 9.19 13.66
C ILE A 176 20.92 10.07 12.57
N HIS A 177 21.32 9.82 11.34
CA HIS A 177 20.98 10.61 10.17
C HIS A 177 20.12 9.78 9.23
N ILE A 178 18.81 10.08 9.16
CA ILE A 178 17.82 9.32 8.38
C ILE A 178 17.56 10.08 7.09
N PHE A 179 17.95 9.48 5.96
CA PHE A 179 17.78 10.04 4.60
C PHE A 179 18.36 11.46 4.46
N THR A 180 19.35 11.77 5.30
CA THR A 180 19.98 13.08 5.39
C THR A 180 21.01 13.23 4.29
N LYS A 181 21.08 14.38 3.65
CA LYS A 181 22.10 14.66 2.63
C LYS A 181 23.51 14.67 3.24
N SER A 182 24.51 14.23 2.48
CA SER A 182 25.92 14.17 2.94
C SER A 182 26.44 15.50 3.49
N GLY A 183 26.04 16.63 2.90
CA GLY A 183 26.43 17.96 3.35
C GLY A 183 25.98 18.34 4.75
N ASP A 184 24.85 17.79 5.20
CA ASP A 184 24.23 18.08 6.49
C ASP A 184 24.78 17.17 7.62
N ILE A 185 25.64 16.19 7.28
CA ILE A 185 26.25 15.28 8.24
C ILE A 185 27.62 15.82 8.66
N PRO A 186 27.83 16.15 9.95
CA PRO A 186 29.10 16.67 10.44
C PRO A 186 30.29 15.74 10.14
N ASP A 187 31.48 16.33 9.98
CA ASP A 187 32.75 15.63 9.83
C ASP A 187 33.60 15.83 11.10
N ASP A 188 33.24 15.15 12.16
CA ASP A 188 33.86 15.20 13.48
C ASP A 188 34.23 13.79 14.01
N SER A 189 34.65 13.69 15.26
CA SER A 189 35.04 12.43 15.88
C SER A 189 33.85 11.59 16.37
N ALA A 190 32.64 12.09 16.30
CA ALA A 190 31.45 11.42 16.79
C ALA A 190 31.07 10.23 15.90
N LEU A 191 30.68 9.10 16.53
CA LEU A 191 30.18 7.92 15.81
C LEU A 191 28.76 8.17 15.33
N ARG A 192 28.51 7.94 14.04
CA ARG A 192 27.24 8.29 13.40
C ARG A 192 26.66 7.09 12.65
N LEU A 193 25.36 6.88 12.83
CA LEU A 193 24.59 5.95 12.02
C LEU A 193 23.91 6.70 10.90
N ILE A 194 24.17 6.28 9.66
CA ILE A 194 23.55 6.83 8.46
C ILE A 194 22.53 5.82 7.95
N VAL A 195 21.27 6.15 8.03
CA VAL A 195 20.22 5.33 7.43
C VAL A 195 20.02 5.77 5.99
N LEU A 196 20.32 4.88 5.07
CA LEU A 196 20.18 5.15 3.63
C LEU A 196 18.72 5.13 3.20
N PRO A 197 18.34 5.97 2.21
CA PRO A 197 16.98 5.95 1.67
C PRO A 197 16.68 4.62 0.96
N PRO A 198 15.38 4.23 0.83
CA PRO A 198 15.00 2.92 0.30
C PRO A 198 15.52 2.62 -1.12
N TYR A 199 15.72 3.65 -1.94
CA TYR A 199 16.29 3.49 -3.28
C TYR A 199 17.78 3.08 -3.27
N ALA A 200 18.50 3.33 -2.17
CA ALA A 200 19.86 2.85 -1.92
C ALA A 200 19.80 1.55 -1.10
N HIS A 201 19.10 0.55 -1.63
CA HIS A 201 18.92 -0.74 -0.99
C HIS A 201 20.14 -1.65 -1.16
N TYR A 202 20.23 -2.68 -0.30
CA TYR A 202 21.27 -3.69 -0.30
C TYR A 202 20.67 -5.09 -0.44
N GLY A 203 21.34 -5.94 -1.20
CA GLY A 203 21.01 -7.36 -1.32
C GLY A 203 22.22 -8.13 -1.81
N LYS A 204 22.35 -9.40 -1.43
CA LYS A 204 23.52 -10.24 -1.82
C LYS A 204 23.72 -10.34 -3.34
N ARG A 205 22.67 -10.09 -4.13
CA ARG A 205 22.73 -10.09 -5.62
C ARG A 205 22.80 -8.68 -6.21
N ASP A 206 22.50 -7.66 -5.40
CA ASP A 206 22.47 -6.26 -5.81
C ASP A 206 23.15 -5.40 -4.72
N VAL A 207 24.46 -5.54 -4.65
CA VAL A 207 25.32 -4.87 -3.64
C VAL A 207 25.50 -3.38 -4.00
N GLN A 208 25.45 -3.05 -5.29
CA GLN A 208 25.96 -1.77 -5.80
C GLN A 208 25.21 -0.53 -5.34
N MET A 209 23.88 -0.59 -5.23
CA MET A 209 23.09 0.61 -4.94
C MET A 209 23.44 1.24 -3.58
N ALA A 210 23.47 0.42 -2.53
CA ALA A 210 23.79 0.90 -1.18
C ALA A 210 25.25 1.29 -1.05
N THR A 211 26.20 0.46 -1.56
CA THR A 211 27.63 0.70 -1.42
C THR A 211 28.11 1.91 -2.22
N VAL A 212 27.58 2.14 -3.42
CA VAL A 212 27.87 3.35 -4.19
C VAL A 212 27.35 4.58 -3.47
N CYS A 213 26.11 4.55 -2.98
CA CYS A 213 25.54 5.64 -2.20
C CYS A 213 26.38 5.91 -0.93
N ALA A 214 26.71 4.87 -0.16
CA ALA A 214 27.52 4.99 1.06
C ALA A 214 28.93 5.52 0.76
N ALA A 215 29.57 5.10 -0.33
CA ALA A 215 30.89 5.58 -0.74
C ALA A 215 30.88 7.09 -1.03
N GLU A 216 29.83 7.65 -1.60
CA GLU A 216 29.70 9.09 -1.80
C GLU A 216 29.62 9.84 -0.46
N TYR A 217 28.94 9.29 0.55
CA TYR A 217 28.92 9.88 1.90
C TYR A 217 30.30 9.83 2.58
N LEU A 218 31.09 8.78 2.31
CA LEU A 218 32.47 8.67 2.83
C LEU A 218 33.43 9.65 2.14
N LYS A 219 33.29 9.82 0.82
CA LYS A 219 34.17 10.69 0.05
C LYS A 219 33.90 12.17 0.30
N HIS A 220 32.62 12.55 0.40
CA HIS A 220 32.22 13.93 0.37
C HIS A 220 31.23 14.31 1.49
N ARG A 221 31.42 15.48 2.05
CA ARG A 221 30.47 16.23 2.83
C ARG A 221 29.94 17.40 1.97
N GLY A 222 28.85 17.17 1.24
CA GLY A 222 28.46 18.08 0.16
C GLY A 222 29.55 18.20 -0.89
N ASP A 223 30.05 19.41 -1.14
CA ASP A 223 31.10 19.65 -2.12
C ASP A 223 32.53 19.57 -1.52
N GLN A 224 32.66 19.30 -0.23
CA GLN A 224 33.94 19.21 0.45
C GLN A 224 34.34 17.74 0.68
N PRO A 225 35.64 17.39 0.58
CA PRO A 225 36.10 16.05 0.94
C PRO A 225 35.87 15.79 2.42
N ARG A 226 35.47 14.53 2.77
CA ARG A 226 35.31 14.09 4.16
C ARG A 226 36.63 13.53 4.68
N HIS A 227 37.01 13.97 5.87
CA HIS A 227 38.26 13.56 6.50
C HIS A 227 38.10 12.39 7.46
N ARG A 228 37.00 12.30 8.20
CA ARG A 228 36.76 11.29 9.24
C ARG A 228 35.78 10.22 8.78
N GLN A 229 36.22 9.43 7.82
CA GLN A 229 35.40 8.44 7.12
C GLN A 229 35.03 7.23 7.99
N ASN A 230 35.93 6.82 8.89
CA ASN A 230 35.75 5.67 9.78
C ASN A 230 34.77 5.92 10.96
N ARG A 231 34.06 7.06 10.96
CA ARG A 231 33.02 7.38 11.97
C ARG A 231 31.61 7.24 11.44
N LEU A 232 31.45 6.77 10.21
CA LEU A 232 30.16 6.54 9.59
C LEU A 232 29.90 5.04 9.47
N ILE A 233 28.77 4.61 10.00
CA ILE A 233 28.22 3.25 9.82
C ILE A 233 26.89 3.43 9.09
N PHE A 234 26.60 2.56 8.15
CA PHE A 234 25.42 2.68 7.30
C PHE A 234 24.41 1.57 7.58
N LEU A 235 23.14 1.94 7.61
CA LEU A 235 22.03 1.01 7.68
C LEU A 235 21.23 1.10 6.38
N ALA A 236 21.22 0.00 5.64
CA ALA A 236 20.57 -0.09 4.34
C ALA A 236 19.30 -0.95 4.39
N ALA A 237 18.36 -0.62 3.50
CA ALA A 237 17.15 -1.39 3.29
C ALA A 237 17.46 -2.69 2.51
N ASP A 238 16.80 -3.77 2.87
CA ASP A 238 16.82 -5.04 2.13
C ASP A 238 16.09 -4.89 0.81
N ALA A 239 16.75 -5.21 -0.31
CA ALA A 239 16.23 -5.02 -1.66
C ALA A 239 14.89 -5.76 -1.91
N ASP A 240 14.73 -6.97 -1.36
CA ASP A 240 13.53 -7.78 -1.55
C ASP A 240 12.32 -7.20 -0.81
N ASN A 241 12.55 -6.46 0.28
CA ASN A 241 11.51 -5.93 1.16
C ASN A 241 11.07 -4.49 0.85
N VAL A 242 11.85 -3.71 0.09
CA VAL A 242 11.54 -2.29 -0.20
C VAL A 242 10.16 -2.12 -0.82
N ARG A 243 9.81 -2.95 -1.82
CA ARG A 243 8.52 -2.88 -2.49
C ARG A 243 7.36 -3.16 -1.53
N ILE A 244 7.52 -4.13 -0.64
CA ILE A 244 6.52 -4.51 0.36
C ILE A 244 6.32 -3.36 1.36
N LEU A 245 7.41 -2.76 1.83
CA LEU A 245 7.37 -1.61 2.72
C LEU A 245 6.63 -0.43 2.07
N THR A 246 6.98 -0.10 0.83
CA THR A 246 6.34 0.98 0.08
C THR A 246 4.82 0.76 -0.05
N ASP A 247 4.37 -0.46 -0.35
CA ASP A 247 2.94 -0.77 -0.47
C ASP A 247 2.21 -0.69 0.89
N HIS A 248 2.83 -1.18 1.96
CA HIS A 248 2.26 -1.08 3.32
C HIS A 248 2.15 0.39 3.77
N VAL A 249 3.13 1.22 3.46
CA VAL A 249 3.10 2.66 3.78
C VAL A 249 1.99 3.36 2.98
N ARG A 250 1.83 3.07 1.68
CA ARG A 250 0.71 3.59 0.89
C ARG A 250 -0.64 3.20 1.50
N SER A 251 -0.78 1.96 1.94
CA SER A 251 -2.00 1.48 2.59
C SER A 251 -2.27 2.22 3.91
N MET A 252 -1.24 2.46 4.71
CA MET A 252 -1.35 3.21 5.96
C MET A 252 -1.80 4.66 5.72
N LEU A 253 -1.15 5.36 4.76
CA LEU A 253 -1.52 6.74 4.41
C LEU A 253 -2.93 6.83 3.85
N ALA A 254 -3.38 5.84 3.07
CA ALA A 254 -4.74 5.78 2.56
C ALA A 254 -5.76 5.63 3.70
N TRP A 255 -5.53 4.75 4.66
CA TRP A 255 -6.38 4.62 5.85
C TRP A 255 -6.36 5.88 6.72
N GLU A 256 -5.21 6.51 6.88
CA GLU A 256 -5.08 7.78 7.62
C GLU A 256 -5.90 8.90 6.97
N SER A 257 -5.85 9.00 5.65
CA SER A 257 -6.68 9.94 4.88
C SER A 257 -8.18 9.68 5.05
N ILE A 258 -8.62 8.40 5.05
CA ILE A 258 -10.04 8.04 5.27
C ILE A 258 -10.47 8.44 6.69
N VAL A 259 -9.67 8.11 7.70
CA VAL A 259 -9.99 8.43 9.10
C VAL A 259 -9.99 9.93 9.35
N SER A 260 -9.09 10.68 8.70
CA SER A 260 -9.07 12.14 8.77
C SER A 260 -10.34 12.74 8.16
N ASP A 261 -10.71 12.32 6.95
CA ASP A 261 -11.91 12.81 6.27
C ASP A 261 -13.21 12.45 7.03
N TYR A 262 -13.24 11.29 7.71
CA TYR A 262 -14.36 10.92 8.57
C TYR A 262 -14.47 11.86 9.78
N LYS A 263 -13.35 12.13 10.47
CA LYS A 263 -13.31 13.04 11.62
C LYS A 263 -13.71 14.47 11.22
N ASP A 264 -13.26 14.91 10.06
CA ASP A 264 -13.54 16.23 9.49
C ASP A 264 -14.93 16.31 8.82
N LYS A 265 -15.72 15.22 8.87
CA LYS A 265 -17.07 15.10 8.25
C LYS A 265 -17.08 15.35 6.73
N ARG A 266 -15.94 15.10 6.05
CA ARG A 266 -15.85 15.20 4.58
C ARG A 266 -16.42 13.97 3.89
N ILE A 267 -16.42 12.81 4.59
CA ILE A 267 -17.08 11.59 4.14
C ILE A 267 -18.14 11.16 5.14
N VAL A 268 -19.25 10.61 4.64
CA VAL A 268 -20.34 10.12 5.48
C VAL A 268 -20.15 8.64 5.72
N LEU A 269 -19.71 8.29 6.91
CA LEU A 269 -19.66 6.91 7.41
C LEU A 269 -20.50 6.82 8.68
N ASP A 270 -21.08 5.65 8.97
CA ASP A 270 -21.66 5.41 10.27
C ASP A 270 -20.56 5.12 11.32
N ASN A 271 -20.94 5.07 12.59
CA ASN A 271 -19.99 4.86 13.68
C ASN A 271 -19.23 3.53 13.54
N LEU A 272 -19.91 2.46 13.12
CA LEU A 272 -19.29 1.14 12.93
C LEU A 272 -18.25 1.17 11.80
N MET A 273 -18.56 1.81 10.68
CA MET A 273 -17.61 1.98 9.59
C MET A 273 -16.44 2.89 9.97
N GLY A 274 -16.71 3.96 10.74
CA GLY A 274 -15.68 4.83 11.29
C GLY A 274 -14.72 4.07 12.21
N ASP A 275 -15.24 3.23 13.10
CA ASP A 275 -14.47 2.38 14.00
C ASP A 275 -13.67 1.33 13.21
N ASN A 276 -14.25 0.72 12.18
CA ASN A 276 -13.56 -0.22 11.30
C ASN A 276 -12.41 0.45 10.54
N ALA A 277 -12.59 1.67 10.06
CA ALA A 277 -11.53 2.44 9.42
C ALA A 277 -10.39 2.76 10.41
N ALA A 278 -10.72 3.17 11.63
CA ALA A 278 -9.74 3.43 12.69
C ALA A 278 -8.95 2.18 13.08
N ASN A 279 -9.61 1.03 13.23
CA ASN A 279 -8.97 -0.26 13.53
C ASN A 279 -8.06 -0.72 12.37
N SER A 280 -8.49 -0.48 11.12
CA SER A 280 -7.69 -0.78 9.93
C SER A 280 -6.44 0.10 9.87
N LEU A 281 -6.54 1.38 10.21
CA LEU A 281 -5.39 2.29 10.32
C LEU A 281 -4.40 1.82 11.38
N GLU A 282 -4.89 1.44 12.56
CA GLU A 282 -4.01 0.97 13.64
C GLU A 282 -3.29 -0.33 13.25
N THR A 283 -4.00 -1.24 12.58
CA THR A 283 -3.41 -2.46 12.04
C THR A 283 -2.35 -2.15 10.98
N ALA A 284 -2.64 -1.22 10.07
CA ALA A 284 -1.69 -0.78 9.05
C ALA A 284 -0.43 -0.14 9.67
N ARG A 285 -0.57 0.69 10.71
CA ARG A 285 0.55 1.27 11.46
C ARG A 285 1.46 0.21 12.08
N ARG A 286 0.88 -0.80 12.72
CA ARG A 286 1.64 -1.94 13.27
C ARG A 286 2.35 -2.73 12.18
N THR A 287 1.70 -2.95 11.06
CA THR A 287 2.29 -3.63 9.90
C THR A 287 3.48 -2.85 9.36
N VAL A 288 3.35 -1.54 9.16
CA VAL A 288 4.45 -0.67 8.72
C VAL A 288 5.62 -0.71 9.71
N ALA A 289 5.34 -0.58 11.02
CA ALA A 289 6.39 -0.62 12.05
C ALA A 289 7.17 -1.95 12.05
N ARG A 290 6.48 -3.08 11.82
CA ARG A 290 7.12 -4.38 11.66
C ARG A 290 7.93 -4.44 10.37
N THR A 291 7.35 -4.06 9.25
CA THR A 291 8.00 -4.14 7.93
C THR A 291 9.22 -3.23 7.86
N ILE A 292 9.24 -2.08 8.55
CA ILE A 292 10.44 -1.23 8.66
C ILE A 292 11.59 -2.01 9.29
N ARG A 293 11.37 -2.74 10.39
CA ARG A 293 12.41 -3.55 11.03
C ARG A 293 12.88 -4.71 10.13
N GLU A 294 11.97 -5.34 9.41
CA GLU A 294 12.27 -6.40 8.45
C GLU A 294 13.06 -5.89 7.25
N THR A 295 12.84 -4.62 6.86
CA THR A 295 13.46 -4.00 5.69
C THR A 295 14.82 -3.40 6.03
N TYR A 296 14.94 -2.61 7.12
CA TYR A 296 16.20 -1.98 7.51
C TYR A 296 17.04 -2.91 8.39
N ARG A 297 17.74 -3.84 7.75
CA ARG A 297 18.45 -4.94 8.42
C ARG A 297 19.92 -5.11 8.02
N TRP A 298 20.41 -4.40 7.02
CA TRP A 298 21.78 -4.52 6.56
C TRP A 298 22.65 -3.38 7.09
N LEU A 299 23.66 -3.75 7.89
CA LEU A 299 24.72 -2.83 8.32
C LEU A 299 25.87 -2.93 7.34
N LEU A 300 26.33 -1.79 6.84
CA LEU A 300 27.51 -1.68 6.00
C LEU A 300 28.56 -0.88 6.76
N VAL A 301 29.70 -1.52 7.01
CA VAL A 301 30.84 -0.93 7.71
C VAL A 301 31.97 -0.74 6.71
N PRO A 302 32.50 0.50 6.53
CA PRO A 302 33.61 0.73 5.65
C PRO A 302 34.90 0.17 6.27
N VAL A 303 35.63 -0.62 5.50
CA VAL A 303 36.92 -1.16 5.88
C VAL A 303 37.98 -0.80 4.85
N GLN A 304 39.25 -0.73 5.29
CA GLN A 304 40.34 -0.40 4.45
C GLN A 304 41.18 -1.68 4.19
N GLU A 305 41.28 -2.05 2.94
CA GLU A 305 42.11 -3.20 2.53
C GLU A 305 43.51 -2.77 2.19
N PHE A 306 44.47 -3.72 2.41
CA PHE A 306 45.86 -3.57 2.06
C PHE A 306 46.23 -4.55 0.95
N GLU A 307 46.62 -4.04 -0.19
CA GLU A 307 47.11 -4.83 -1.30
C GLU A 307 48.62 -4.58 -1.48
N GLY A 308 49.42 -5.65 -1.37
CA GLY A 308 50.85 -5.55 -1.57
C GLY A 308 51.59 -4.59 -0.62
N GLY A 309 51.06 -4.40 0.62
CA GLY A 309 51.61 -3.48 1.61
C GLY A 309 51.22 -2.00 1.40
N ARG A 310 50.33 -1.71 0.46
CA ARG A 310 49.74 -0.39 0.24
C ARG A 310 48.25 -0.42 0.52
N VAL A 311 47.74 0.73 0.98
CA VAL A 311 46.31 0.90 1.19
C VAL A 311 45.58 0.93 -0.17
N SER A 312 44.54 0.09 -0.31
CA SER A 312 43.67 0.13 -1.49
C SER A 312 43.02 1.49 -1.60
N PRO A 313 42.96 2.09 -2.80
CA PRO A 313 42.23 3.35 -3.00
C PRO A 313 40.74 3.17 -2.93
N GLU A 314 40.19 1.95 -3.02
CA GLU A 314 38.80 1.63 -2.93
C GLU A 314 38.44 1.23 -1.50
N VAL A 315 37.23 1.65 -1.08
CA VAL A 315 36.65 1.27 0.21
C VAL A 315 36.05 -0.11 0.06
N ALA A 316 36.52 -1.07 0.86
CA ALA A 316 35.86 -2.33 1.02
C ALA A 316 34.71 -2.24 2.05
N TRP A 317 33.81 -3.18 1.99
CA TRP A 317 32.60 -3.18 2.82
C TRP A 317 32.47 -4.51 3.54
N GLU A 318 32.31 -4.44 4.85
CA GLU A 318 31.79 -5.55 5.63
C GLU A 318 30.29 -5.37 5.81
N ASP A 319 29.52 -6.42 5.51
CA ASP A 319 28.07 -6.43 5.63
C ASP A 319 27.61 -7.37 6.73
N TYR A 320 26.75 -6.86 7.59
CA TYR A 320 26.16 -7.62 8.70
C TYR A 320 24.65 -7.51 8.67
N SER A 321 23.95 -8.61 8.95
CA SER A 321 22.51 -8.63 9.06
C SER A 321 22.08 -8.54 10.52
N ILE A 322 21.24 -7.57 10.86
CA ILE A 322 20.60 -7.48 12.17
C ILE A 322 19.33 -8.33 12.22
N ASN A 323 18.98 -8.81 13.42
CA ASN A 323 17.76 -9.57 13.64
C ASN A 323 16.53 -8.65 13.55
N PRO A 324 15.62 -8.83 12.57
CA PRO A 324 14.42 -8.01 12.44
C PRO A 324 13.40 -8.20 13.57
N GLY A 325 13.50 -9.29 14.34
CA GLY A 325 12.65 -9.56 15.50
C GLY A 325 13.11 -8.88 16.78
N ALA A 326 14.24 -8.17 16.77
CA ALA A 326 14.73 -7.47 17.95
C ALA A 326 13.75 -6.36 18.38
N GLU A 327 13.40 -6.35 19.67
CA GLU A 327 12.53 -5.29 20.23
C GLU A 327 13.21 -3.92 20.18
N ARG A 328 14.54 -3.90 20.30
CA ARG A 328 15.36 -2.69 20.32
C ARG A 328 16.44 -2.78 19.22
N PRO A 329 16.14 -2.28 18.02
CA PRO A 329 17.06 -2.41 16.88
C PRO A 329 18.46 -1.83 17.12
N VAL A 330 18.59 -0.76 17.89
CA VAL A 330 19.88 -0.12 18.15
C VAL A 330 20.78 -0.96 19.07
N GLU A 331 20.19 -1.61 20.08
CA GLU A 331 20.95 -2.54 20.93
C GLU A 331 21.41 -3.77 20.13
N GLU A 332 20.59 -4.21 19.18
CA GLU A 332 20.96 -5.29 18.25
C GLU A 332 22.08 -4.86 17.31
N ILE A 333 22.04 -3.63 16.78
CA ILE A 333 23.13 -3.06 15.97
C ILE A 333 24.42 -3.03 16.78
N GLU A 334 24.37 -2.53 18.02
CA GLU A 334 25.50 -2.48 18.92
C GLU A 334 26.09 -3.87 19.21
N ARG A 335 25.22 -4.86 19.46
CA ARG A 335 25.62 -6.25 19.68
C ARG A 335 26.35 -6.82 18.46
N VAL A 336 25.76 -6.69 17.27
CA VAL A 336 26.34 -7.19 16.01
C VAL A 336 27.69 -6.54 15.74
N LEU A 337 27.82 -5.23 15.93
CA LEU A 337 29.09 -4.51 15.72
C LEU A 337 30.18 -4.95 16.72
N LYS A 338 29.81 -5.18 17.98
CA LYS A 338 30.78 -5.69 19.00
C LYS A 338 31.21 -7.13 18.76
N GLU A 339 30.26 -8.01 18.44
CA GLU A 339 30.57 -9.44 18.19
C GLU A 339 31.49 -9.66 16.97
N ASN A 340 31.40 -8.76 15.99
CA ASN A 340 32.23 -8.81 14.79
C ASN A 340 33.45 -7.89 14.84
N GLU A 341 33.78 -7.32 16.02
CA GLU A 341 34.90 -6.39 16.21
C GLU A 341 34.86 -5.16 15.27
N ALA A 342 33.69 -4.88 14.67
CA ALA A 342 33.48 -3.78 13.75
C ALA A 342 33.32 -2.40 14.47
N LEU A 343 33.17 -2.42 15.80
CA LEU A 343 33.09 -1.25 16.64
C LEU A 343 34.37 -1.06 17.45
N ILE A 344 35.25 -0.20 16.97
CA ILE A 344 36.51 0.16 17.66
C ILE A 344 36.24 1.40 18.52
N THR A 345 35.78 1.21 19.76
CA THR A 345 35.41 2.29 20.69
C THR A 345 36.60 2.97 21.33
N GLU A 346 37.75 2.27 21.47
CA GLU A 346 38.92 2.74 22.19
C GLU A 346 39.92 3.52 21.31
N TRP A 347 39.73 3.47 20.00
CA TRP A 347 40.66 4.11 19.08
C TRP A 347 40.26 5.55 18.76
N ALA A 348 41.25 6.43 18.79
CA ALA A 348 41.05 7.80 18.29
C ALA A 348 40.62 7.77 16.80
N PRO A 349 39.81 8.72 16.35
CA PRO A 349 39.45 8.81 14.94
C PRO A 349 40.68 8.92 14.06
N ILE A 350 40.89 7.95 13.20
CA ILE A 350 42.00 7.94 12.26
C ILE A 350 41.50 8.54 10.95
N HIS A 351 42.19 9.52 10.43
CA HIS A 351 42.02 9.98 9.05
C HIS A 351 42.50 8.88 8.12
N LEU A 352 41.67 8.41 7.20
CA LEU A 352 42.11 7.45 6.19
C LEU A 352 43.31 7.97 5.39
N SER A 353 43.39 9.28 5.16
CA SER A 353 44.55 9.93 4.57
C SER A 353 45.82 9.89 5.42
N SER A 354 45.74 9.67 6.73
CA SER A 354 46.93 9.54 7.59
C SER A 354 47.49 8.11 7.66
N LEU A 355 46.72 7.11 7.21
CA LEU A 355 47.18 5.77 6.98
C LEU A 355 47.98 5.62 5.66
N LEU A 356 47.94 6.65 4.80
CA LEU A 356 48.67 6.73 3.53
C LEU A 356 50.12 7.26 3.70
N LYS A 357 50.57 7.59 4.90
CA LYS A 357 51.93 7.93 5.24
C LYS A 357 52.63 6.72 5.90
#